data_d0b130479278a9cbb0bb5fac0ef9b941
#
_entry.id   d0b130479278a9cbb0bb5fac0ef9b941
#
_cell.length_a   1.000
_cell.length_b   1.000
_cell.length_c   1.000
_cell.angle_alpha   90.00
_cell.angle_beta   90.00
_cell.angle_gamma   90.00
#
_symmetry.space_group_name_H-M   'P 1'
#
loop_
_entity.id
_entity.type
_entity.pdbx_description
1 polymer ?
#
loop_
_entity_poly.entity_id
_entity_poly.type
_entity_poly.pdbx_seq_one_letter_code
_entity_poly.pdbx_strand_id
1 'polypeptide(L)'
;MKKIFPLELKKLMDSDKNEFQLVDIRDEYEYDICCIGGEKINMYSIIDNLDKLSREKKVIIYCRTGSRSANIVNLLQSSYSFQNVYNLEGGIMKWRDDIDLTIKEY
;
A
#
# COMPACT_ATOMS: atom_id res chain seq x y z
N MET A 1 -7.68 -3.46 12.47
CA MET A 1 -6.77 -3.25 11.33
C MET A 1 -6.33 -1.81 11.28
N LYS A 2 -5.05 -1.58 11.09
CA LYS A 2 -4.52 -0.22 10.96
C LYS A 2 -4.77 0.31 9.55
N LYS A 3 -5.19 1.56 9.46
CA LYS A 3 -5.52 2.25 8.22
C LYS A 3 -4.75 3.54 8.12
N ILE A 4 -4.48 3.96 6.88
CA ILE A 4 -3.97 5.30 6.60
C ILE A 4 -4.79 5.88 5.44
N PHE A 5 -5.11 7.16 5.51
CA PHE A 5 -5.86 7.84 4.47
C PHE A 5 -4.93 8.54 3.47
N PRO A 6 -5.39 8.82 2.25
CA PRO A 6 -4.51 9.43 1.24
C PRO A 6 -3.80 10.69 1.71
N LEU A 7 -4.48 11.58 2.42
CA LEU A 7 -3.84 12.81 2.90
C LEU A 7 -2.71 12.54 3.89
N GLU A 8 -2.88 11.55 4.76
CA GLU A 8 -1.85 11.15 5.72
C GLU A 8 -0.62 10.57 5.00
N LEU A 9 -0.86 9.71 3.99
CA LEU A 9 0.22 9.16 3.18
C LEU A 9 0.95 10.27 2.42
N LYS A 10 0.21 11.22 1.85
CA LYS A 10 0.80 12.37 1.15
C LYS A 10 1.74 13.14 2.06
N LYS A 11 1.34 13.37 3.31
CA LYS A 11 2.20 14.05 4.30
C LYS A 11 3.48 13.27 4.57
N LEU A 12 3.40 11.96 4.69
CA LEU A 12 4.59 11.10 4.85
C LEU A 12 5.51 11.21 3.64
N MET A 13 4.95 11.15 2.44
CA MET A 13 5.72 11.23 1.20
C MET A 13 6.42 12.59 1.05
N ASP A 14 5.80 13.66 1.53
CA ASP A 14 6.36 15.00 1.45
C ASP A 14 7.38 15.30 2.55
N SER A 15 7.33 14.57 3.68
CA SER A 15 8.22 14.83 4.82
C SER A 15 9.50 14.01 4.76
N ASP A 16 9.42 12.69 4.85
CA ASP A 16 10.61 11.83 4.85
C ASP A 16 10.31 10.47 4.24
N LYS A 17 10.86 10.23 3.06
CA LYS A 17 10.68 8.98 2.32
C LYS A 17 11.32 7.77 3.01
N ASN A 18 12.21 7.98 3.98
CA ASN A 18 12.88 6.91 4.69
C ASN A 18 12.09 6.44 5.92
N GLU A 19 11.02 7.14 6.30
CA GLU A 19 10.22 6.83 7.47
C GLU A 19 9.15 5.78 7.22
N PHE A 20 8.93 5.38 5.98
CA PHE A 20 7.91 4.41 5.63
C PHE A 20 8.31 3.59 4.41
N GLN A 21 7.60 2.48 4.22
CA GLN A 21 7.71 1.62 3.04
C GLN A 21 6.33 1.57 2.38
N LEU A 22 6.28 1.83 1.09
CA LEU A 22 5.05 1.75 0.30
C LEU A 22 5.10 0.50 -0.56
N VAL A 23 4.04 -0.29 -0.54
CA VAL A 23 3.97 -1.56 -1.26
C VAL A 23 2.69 -1.64 -2.09
N ASP A 24 2.86 -1.83 -3.38
CA ASP A 24 1.79 -2.04 -4.35
C ASP A 24 1.62 -3.54 -4.58
N ILE A 25 0.45 -4.07 -4.22
CA ILE A 25 0.19 -5.51 -4.34
C ILE A 25 -0.68 -5.87 -5.55
N ARG A 26 -0.88 -4.92 -6.45
CA ARG A 26 -1.72 -5.12 -7.63
C ARG A 26 -1.03 -5.98 -8.68
N ASP A 27 -1.78 -6.34 -9.72
CA ASP A 27 -1.24 -7.05 -10.87
C ASP A 27 -0.44 -6.11 -11.77
N GLU A 28 0.46 -6.69 -12.56
CA GLU A 28 1.39 -5.93 -13.40
C GLU A 28 0.66 -4.99 -14.38
N TYR A 29 -0.43 -5.47 -15.01
CA TYR A 29 -1.18 -4.61 -15.94
C TYR A 29 -1.77 -3.37 -15.27
N GLU A 30 -2.07 -3.45 -13.97
CA GLU A 30 -2.58 -2.31 -13.21
C GLU A 30 -1.51 -1.23 -13.01
N TYR A 31 -0.25 -1.65 -12.82
CA TYR A 31 0.88 -0.70 -12.72
C TYR A 31 1.01 0.12 -14.00
N ASP A 32 0.78 -0.52 -15.14
CA ASP A 32 0.89 0.14 -16.44
C ASP A 32 -0.23 1.16 -16.66
N ILE A 33 -1.39 0.98 -16.02
CA ILE A 33 -2.49 1.94 -16.08
C ILE A 33 -2.17 3.18 -15.26
N CYS A 34 -1.79 2.99 -14.01
CA CYS A 34 -1.41 4.07 -13.10
C CYS A 34 -0.66 3.50 -11.88
N CYS A 35 0.11 4.36 -11.22
CA CYS A 35 0.90 3.96 -10.06
C CYS A 35 1.25 5.20 -9.23
N ILE A 36 1.34 5.04 -7.91
CA ILE A 36 1.80 6.10 -7.01
C ILE A 36 3.19 5.80 -6.45
N GLY A 37 3.87 4.82 -7.00
CA GLY A 37 5.19 4.40 -6.56
C GLY A 37 5.16 3.26 -5.57
N GLY A 38 6.28 3.06 -4.90
CA GLY A 38 6.46 1.97 -3.96
C GLY A 38 7.03 0.72 -4.59
N GLU A 39 7.29 -0.26 -3.76
CA GLU A 39 7.75 -1.56 -4.21
C GLU A 39 6.58 -2.37 -4.75
N LYS A 40 6.81 -3.08 -5.84
CA LYS A 40 5.79 -3.92 -6.48
C LYS A 40 5.97 -5.35 -6.00
N ILE A 41 5.07 -5.79 -5.12
CA ILE A 41 5.04 -7.16 -4.63
C ILE A 41 3.60 -7.65 -4.75
N ASN A 42 3.34 -8.47 -5.78
CA ASN A 42 2.01 -8.99 -6.05
C ASN A 42 1.44 -9.70 -4.81
N MET A 43 0.14 -9.59 -4.57
CA MET A 43 -0.50 -10.18 -3.42
C MET A 43 -0.31 -11.69 -3.30
N TYR A 44 -0.14 -12.39 -4.43
CA TYR A 44 0.09 -13.85 -4.43
C TYR A 44 1.54 -14.22 -4.11
N SER A 45 2.45 -13.26 -4.16
CA SER A 45 3.87 -13.47 -3.90
C SER A 45 4.32 -12.93 -2.54
N ILE A 46 3.48 -12.13 -1.87
CA ILE A 46 3.93 -11.39 -0.69
C ILE A 46 4.35 -12.32 0.46
N ILE A 47 3.69 -13.45 0.61
CA ILE A 47 4.01 -14.41 1.69
C ILE A 47 5.41 -15.02 1.49
N ASP A 48 5.81 -15.21 0.25
CA ASP A 48 7.15 -15.73 -0.08
C ASP A 48 8.23 -14.64 -0.03
N ASN A 49 7.84 -13.40 0.24
CA ASN A 49 8.72 -12.23 0.23
C ASN A 49 8.60 -11.40 1.51
N LEU A 50 8.27 -12.03 2.63
CA LEU A 50 8.11 -11.33 3.92
C LEU A 50 9.39 -10.61 4.36
N ASP A 51 10.54 -11.12 3.97
CA ASP A 51 11.85 -10.53 4.26
C ASP A 51 12.04 -9.15 3.59
N LYS A 52 11.25 -8.85 2.56
CA LYS A 52 11.29 -7.55 1.89
C LYS A 52 10.49 -6.47 2.63
N LEU A 53 9.67 -6.87 3.61
CA LEU A 53 8.84 -5.96 4.38
C LEU A 53 9.57 -5.54 5.66
N SER A 54 9.61 -4.23 5.92
CA SER A 54 10.19 -3.71 7.14
C SER A 54 9.39 -4.16 8.37
N ARG A 55 10.09 -4.46 9.46
CA ARG A 55 9.47 -4.74 10.76
C ARG A 55 9.45 -3.51 11.66
N GLU A 56 10.10 -2.43 11.27
CA GLU A 56 10.28 -1.23 12.08
C GLU A 56 9.53 -0.03 11.52
N LYS A 57 9.67 0.22 10.22
CA LYS A 57 9.00 1.34 9.55
C LYS A 57 7.51 1.02 9.36
N LYS A 58 6.71 2.06 9.20
CA LYS A 58 5.33 1.89 8.73
C LYS A 58 5.37 1.29 7.33
N VAL A 59 4.72 0.16 7.14
CA VAL A 59 4.55 -0.48 5.84
C VAL A 59 3.13 -0.20 5.37
N ILE A 60 3.00 0.54 4.28
CA ILE A 60 1.70 0.94 3.74
C ILE A 60 1.45 0.13 2.48
N ILE A 61 0.37 -0.64 2.51
CA ILE A 61 0.01 -1.56 1.44
C ILE A 61 -1.21 -1.03 0.72
N TYR A 62 -1.16 -0.99 -0.60
CA TYR A 62 -2.30 -0.50 -1.37
C TYR A 62 -2.65 -1.39 -2.55
N CYS A 63 -3.91 -1.30 -2.94
CA CYS A 63 -4.43 -1.89 -4.16
C CYS A 63 -5.34 -0.86 -4.86
N ARG A 64 -6.27 -1.31 -5.70
CA ARG A 64 -7.15 -0.39 -6.43
C ARG A 64 -8.10 0.36 -5.51
N THR A 65 -8.87 -0.37 -4.69
CA THR A 65 -9.94 0.20 -3.85
C THR A 65 -9.78 -0.09 -2.36
N GLY A 66 -8.73 -0.81 -1.97
CA GLY A 66 -8.43 -1.12 -0.59
C GLY A 66 -8.87 -2.49 -0.10
N SER A 67 -9.65 -3.25 -0.88
CA SER A 67 -10.16 -4.55 -0.43
C SER A 67 -9.10 -5.65 -0.43
N ARG A 68 -8.34 -5.79 -1.52
CA ARG A 68 -7.24 -6.79 -1.59
C ARG A 68 -6.17 -6.48 -0.56
N SER A 69 -5.80 -5.21 -0.42
CA SER A 69 -4.78 -4.80 0.55
C SER A 69 -5.25 -4.98 1.98
N ALA A 70 -6.54 -4.76 2.26
CA ALA A 70 -7.09 -5.03 3.59
C ALA A 70 -6.93 -6.51 3.96
N ASN A 71 -7.19 -7.42 3.03
CA ASN A 71 -7.02 -8.85 3.26
C ASN A 71 -5.55 -9.21 3.55
N ILE A 72 -4.62 -8.61 2.81
CA ILE A 72 -3.19 -8.84 3.04
C ILE A 72 -2.74 -8.26 4.38
N VAL A 73 -3.18 -7.07 4.73
CA VAL A 73 -2.84 -6.47 6.04
C VAL A 73 -3.34 -7.36 7.18
N ASN A 74 -4.59 -7.84 7.09
CA ASN A 74 -5.13 -8.75 8.09
C ASN A 74 -4.31 -10.04 8.20
N LEU A 75 -3.93 -10.61 7.08
CA LEU A 75 -3.12 -11.83 7.05
C LEU A 75 -1.75 -11.61 7.70
N LEU A 76 -1.08 -10.51 7.35
CA LEU A 76 0.24 -10.18 7.91
C LEU A 76 0.17 -9.96 9.41
N GLN A 77 -0.88 -9.32 9.91
CA GLN A 77 -1.09 -9.08 11.34
C GLN A 77 -1.40 -10.38 12.08
N SER A 78 -2.35 -11.16 11.59
CA SER A 78 -2.86 -12.33 12.31
C SER A 78 -1.95 -13.54 12.22
N SER A 79 -1.32 -13.78 11.08
CA SER A 79 -0.56 -15.01 10.84
C SER A 79 0.95 -14.83 10.84
N TYR A 80 1.45 -13.60 10.64
CA TYR A 80 2.88 -13.32 10.51
C TYR A 80 3.40 -12.28 11.50
N SER A 81 2.56 -11.88 12.45
CA SER A 81 2.91 -11.00 13.57
C SER A 81 3.47 -9.62 13.17
N PHE A 82 3.05 -9.10 12.04
CA PHE A 82 3.39 -7.73 11.67
C PHE A 82 2.52 -6.75 12.45
N GLN A 83 3.14 -5.81 13.15
CA GLN A 83 2.43 -4.80 13.94
C GLN A 83 2.47 -3.41 13.28
N ASN A 84 3.21 -3.28 12.18
CA ASN A 84 3.54 -2.01 11.55
C ASN A 84 2.97 -1.89 10.12
N VAL A 85 1.99 -2.72 9.78
CA VAL A 85 1.36 -2.72 8.44
C VAL A 85 0.04 -1.95 8.47
N TYR A 86 -0.17 -1.16 7.43
CA TYR A 86 -1.33 -0.27 7.28
C TYR A 86 -1.95 -0.48 5.90
N ASN A 87 -3.28 -0.42 5.86
CA ASN A 87 -4.01 -0.41 4.59
C ASN A 87 -4.23 1.03 4.14
N LEU A 88 -3.91 1.34 2.88
CA LEU A 88 -4.32 2.61 2.29
C LEU A 88 -5.82 2.56 2.04
N GLU A 89 -6.58 3.26 2.86
CA GLU A 89 -8.03 3.26 2.81
C GLU A 89 -8.52 3.83 1.48
N GLY A 90 -9.38 3.06 0.81
CA GLY A 90 -9.89 3.41 -0.51
C GLY A 90 -8.92 3.20 -1.67
N GLY A 91 -7.69 2.76 -1.40
CA GLY A 91 -6.70 2.43 -2.41
C GLY A 91 -6.27 3.58 -3.31
N ILE A 92 -5.70 3.23 -4.46
CA ILE A 92 -5.20 4.23 -5.41
C ILE A 92 -6.33 5.07 -6.03
N MET A 93 -7.55 4.53 -6.11
CA MET A 93 -8.69 5.30 -6.63
C MET A 93 -9.08 6.44 -5.69
N LYS A 94 -9.06 6.20 -4.39
CA LYS A 94 -9.30 7.28 -3.42
C LYS A 94 -8.13 8.27 -3.41
N TRP A 95 -6.92 7.79 -3.54
CA TRP A 95 -5.74 8.66 -3.72
C TRP A 95 -5.94 9.59 -4.90
N ARG A 96 -6.39 9.03 -6.03
CA ARG A 96 -6.71 9.82 -7.22
C ARG A 96 -7.69 10.94 -6.89
N ASP A 97 -8.80 10.59 -6.26
CA ASP A 97 -9.87 11.55 -6.00
C ASP A 97 -9.46 12.65 -5.02
N ASP A 98 -8.67 12.31 -4.02
CA ASP A 98 -8.32 13.23 -2.93
C ASP A 98 -7.01 14.00 -3.18
N ILE A 99 -6.08 13.42 -3.93
CA ILE A 99 -4.72 13.96 -4.04
C ILE A 99 -4.34 14.34 -5.47
N ASP A 100 -4.64 13.47 -6.46
CA ASP A 100 -4.07 13.64 -7.80
C ASP A 100 -5.03 13.14 -8.89
N LEU A 101 -5.84 14.06 -9.39
CA LEU A 101 -6.81 13.76 -10.46
C LEU A 101 -6.18 13.40 -11.80
N THR A 102 -4.86 13.55 -11.95
CA THR A 102 -4.16 13.13 -13.18
C THR A 102 -3.96 11.62 -13.25
N ILE A 103 -4.11 10.92 -12.13
CA ILE A 103 -4.06 9.46 -12.11
C ILE A 103 -5.26 8.91 -12.87
N LYS A 104 -4.99 7.96 -13.76
CA LYS A 104 -6.01 7.37 -14.60
C LYS A 104 -6.94 6.46 -13.77
N GLU A 105 -8.24 6.72 -13.86
CA GLU A 105 -9.27 5.87 -13.27
C GLU A 105 -9.43 4.58 -14.09
N TYR A 106 -9.65 3.47 -13.37
CA TYR A 106 -9.86 2.18 -14.06
C TYR A 106 -10.74 1.24 -13.26
#